data_77513d476a65bc2ae8d28a223e2df181
#
_entry.id   77513d476a65bc2ae8d28a223e2df181
#
_cell.length_a   1.000
_cell.length_b   1.000
_cell.length_c   1.000
_cell.angle_alpha   90.00
_cell.angle_beta   90.00
_cell.angle_gamma   90.00
#
_symmetry.space_group_name_H-M   'P 1'
#
loop_
_entity.id
_entity.type
_entity.pdbx_description
1 polymer ?
#
loop_
_entity_poly.entity_id
_entity_poly.type
_entity_poly.pdbx_seq_one_letter_code
_entity_poly.pdbx_strand_id
1 'polypeptide(L)'
;MDTSFKQEFLINAMSGASKSQIIRLYKEEMECSDEEIKELLALPEINKEPRFINYLNFTKQKIPCTAKCFKFPFTQIYTQKNFLSKENCEIMIKEMEKSLEPAYVANPGDRRVVSEQRTSSTTSFNYRETGVGTDLDLEIARYMSFDPFCTEWCQGQKYAPGEFYKGHHDFFHPFTEEMKTYTEWMGQRTWTFMLYLNDVEEGGETYFKYLNLKIKPERGKAIFWNNLYPFGWPNLKTMHEALPPKSGDKYIITKWFRSWPLID
;
A
#
# COMPACT_ATOMS: atom_id res chain seq x y z
N MET A 1 -16.76 -12.03 -20.04
CA MET A 1 -15.71 -11.36 -19.24
C MET A 1 -16.29 -10.09 -18.61
N ASP A 2 -16.11 -9.91 -17.30
CA ASP A 2 -16.67 -8.78 -16.53
C ASP A 2 -16.05 -7.45 -17.00
N THR A 3 -16.86 -6.37 -16.97
CA THR A 3 -16.42 -5.01 -17.34
C THR A 3 -15.28 -4.52 -16.45
N SER A 4 -15.31 -4.87 -15.17
CA SER A 4 -14.25 -4.60 -14.19
C SER A 4 -12.91 -5.23 -14.61
N PHE A 5 -12.92 -6.47 -15.05
CA PHE A 5 -11.74 -7.19 -15.51
C PHE A 5 -11.14 -6.60 -16.79
N LYS A 6 -12.00 -6.16 -17.73
CA LYS A 6 -11.54 -5.46 -18.94
C LYS A 6 -10.87 -4.12 -18.62
N GLN A 7 -11.44 -3.35 -17.69
CA GLN A 7 -10.82 -2.10 -17.23
C GLN A 7 -9.47 -2.36 -16.58
N GLU A 8 -9.35 -3.38 -15.75
CA GLU A 8 -8.13 -3.79 -15.08
C GLU A 8 -7.04 -4.21 -16.08
N PHE A 9 -7.41 -4.98 -17.11
CA PHE A 9 -6.49 -5.35 -18.20
C PHE A 9 -6.00 -4.11 -18.95
N LEU A 10 -6.90 -3.19 -19.32
CA LEU A 10 -6.54 -1.95 -19.98
C LEU A 10 -5.57 -1.10 -19.17
N ILE A 11 -5.81 -1.01 -17.87
CA ILE A 11 -4.94 -0.34 -16.91
C ILE A 11 -3.52 -0.93 -16.98
N ASN A 12 -3.40 -2.23 -16.91
CA ASN A 12 -2.11 -2.93 -16.97
C ASN A 12 -1.44 -2.81 -18.34
N ALA A 13 -2.19 -2.96 -19.42
CA ALA A 13 -1.69 -2.86 -20.78
C ALA A 13 -1.19 -1.45 -21.14
N MET A 14 -1.87 -0.41 -20.66
CA MET A 14 -1.54 0.98 -20.95
C MET A 14 -0.43 1.54 -20.05
N SER A 15 0.03 0.83 -19.02
CA SER A 15 1.14 1.24 -18.14
C SER A 15 2.55 0.99 -18.71
N GLY A 16 2.67 0.76 -20.00
CA GLY A 16 3.95 0.67 -20.72
C GLY A 16 4.56 -0.72 -20.79
N ALA A 17 3.80 -1.78 -20.50
CA ALA A 17 4.30 -3.12 -20.60
C ALA A 17 4.37 -3.64 -22.03
N SER A 18 5.34 -4.52 -22.26
CA SER A 18 5.39 -5.28 -23.50
C SER A 18 4.23 -6.28 -23.59
N LYS A 19 3.79 -6.57 -24.81
CA LYS A 19 2.75 -7.58 -25.05
C LYS A 19 3.07 -8.94 -24.40
N SER A 20 4.34 -9.34 -24.40
CA SER A 20 4.79 -10.59 -23.76
C SER A 20 4.66 -10.57 -22.24
N GLN A 21 4.90 -9.43 -21.59
CA GLN A 21 4.71 -9.25 -20.15
C GLN A 21 3.22 -9.33 -19.79
N ILE A 22 2.34 -8.71 -20.59
CA ILE A 22 0.89 -8.77 -20.41
C ILE A 22 0.41 -10.22 -20.50
N ILE A 23 0.75 -10.91 -21.58
CA ILE A 23 0.35 -12.32 -21.79
C ILE A 23 0.79 -13.18 -20.62
N ARG A 24 2.04 -13.03 -20.18
CA ARG A 24 2.59 -13.78 -19.08
C ARG A 24 1.84 -13.52 -17.77
N LEU A 25 1.59 -12.25 -17.42
CA LEU A 25 0.85 -11.87 -16.24
C LEU A 25 -0.54 -12.53 -16.21
N TYR A 26 -1.29 -12.38 -17.30
CA TYR A 26 -2.68 -12.85 -17.32
C TYR A 26 -2.79 -14.37 -17.41
N LYS A 27 -1.84 -15.07 -18.02
CA LYS A 27 -1.77 -16.54 -18.01
C LYS A 27 -1.34 -17.11 -16.66
N GLU A 28 -0.23 -16.60 -16.12
CA GLU A 28 0.42 -17.20 -14.94
C GLU A 28 -0.18 -16.72 -13.63
N GLU A 29 -0.68 -15.50 -13.58
CA GLU A 29 -1.14 -14.85 -12.36
C GLU A 29 -2.65 -14.72 -12.24
N MET A 30 -3.33 -14.54 -13.37
CA MET A 30 -4.78 -14.32 -13.44
C MET A 30 -5.53 -15.55 -14.00
N GLU A 31 -4.79 -16.60 -14.34
CA GLU A 31 -5.32 -17.87 -14.87
C GLU A 31 -6.23 -17.71 -16.10
N CYS A 32 -5.99 -16.67 -16.92
CA CYS A 32 -6.78 -16.41 -18.11
C CYS A 32 -6.47 -17.42 -19.22
N SER A 33 -7.50 -17.83 -19.95
CA SER A 33 -7.39 -18.65 -21.15
C SER A 33 -6.75 -17.87 -22.31
N ASP A 34 -6.24 -18.58 -23.32
CA ASP A 34 -5.66 -17.98 -24.53
C ASP A 34 -6.70 -17.16 -25.31
N GLU A 35 -7.95 -17.58 -25.33
CA GLU A 35 -9.07 -16.90 -25.97
C GLU A 35 -9.37 -15.56 -25.27
N GLU A 36 -9.43 -15.56 -23.94
CA GLU A 36 -9.65 -14.34 -23.14
C GLU A 36 -8.53 -13.34 -23.33
N ILE A 37 -7.27 -13.79 -23.31
CA ILE A 37 -6.10 -12.91 -23.56
C ILE A 37 -6.17 -12.34 -24.97
N LYS A 38 -6.54 -13.13 -25.98
CA LYS A 38 -6.68 -12.68 -27.35
C LYS A 38 -7.77 -11.60 -27.50
N GLU A 39 -8.92 -11.82 -26.84
CA GLU A 39 -10.01 -10.82 -26.80
C GLU A 39 -9.53 -9.51 -26.15
N LEU A 40 -8.82 -9.59 -25.00
CA LEU A 40 -8.29 -8.43 -24.32
C LEU A 40 -7.26 -7.66 -25.16
N LEU A 41 -6.35 -8.36 -25.84
CA LEU A 41 -5.33 -7.75 -26.70
C LEU A 41 -5.92 -7.11 -27.98
N ALA A 42 -7.15 -7.46 -28.34
CA ALA A 42 -7.86 -6.87 -29.47
C ALA A 42 -8.62 -5.57 -29.11
N LEU A 43 -8.63 -5.16 -27.84
CA LEU A 43 -9.30 -3.91 -27.43
C LEU A 43 -8.66 -2.70 -28.12
N PRO A 44 -9.46 -1.76 -28.65
CA PRO A 44 -8.93 -0.58 -29.38
C PRO A 44 -7.99 0.30 -28.56
N GLU A 45 -8.19 0.36 -27.26
CA GLU A 45 -7.42 1.17 -26.32
C GLU A 45 -5.96 0.72 -26.20
N ILE A 46 -5.67 -0.56 -26.45
CA ILE A 46 -4.31 -1.15 -26.40
C ILE A 46 -3.39 -0.56 -27.48
N ASN A 47 -3.96 -0.05 -28.57
CA ASN A 47 -3.21 0.53 -29.67
C ASN A 47 -2.93 2.04 -29.50
N LYS A 48 -3.39 2.65 -28.39
CA LYS A 48 -3.09 4.05 -28.07
C LYS A 48 -1.74 4.11 -27.34
N GLU A 49 -0.88 5.05 -27.74
CA GLU A 49 0.43 5.25 -27.07
C GLU A 49 0.23 5.49 -25.57
N PRO A 50 0.89 4.70 -24.73
CA PRO A 50 0.77 4.86 -23.28
C PRO A 50 1.50 6.13 -22.83
N ARG A 51 0.77 7.05 -22.22
CA ARG A 51 1.33 8.24 -21.53
C ARG A 51 1.80 7.90 -20.11
N PHE A 52 2.24 6.67 -19.86
CA PHE A 52 2.54 6.22 -18.50
C PHE A 52 4.02 6.21 -18.20
N ILE A 53 4.31 6.71 -17.03
CA ILE A 53 5.65 6.70 -16.45
C ILE A 53 6.04 5.26 -16.14
N ASN A 54 7.23 4.89 -16.59
CA ASN A 54 7.80 3.59 -16.29
C ASN A 54 8.32 3.58 -14.84
N TYR A 55 7.60 2.94 -13.96
CA TYR A 55 7.97 2.80 -12.53
C TYR A 55 9.03 1.72 -12.26
N LEU A 56 9.65 1.13 -13.27
CA LEU A 56 10.64 0.05 -13.12
C LEU A 56 11.78 0.38 -12.15
N ASN A 57 12.21 1.63 -12.10
CA ASN A 57 13.29 2.03 -11.21
C ASN A 57 12.91 1.96 -9.72
N PHE A 58 11.61 2.02 -9.41
CA PHE A 58 11.10 2.01 -8.03
C PHE A 58 10.79 0.59 -7.51
N THR A 59 10.88 -0.43 -8.36
CA THR A 59 10.65 -1.83 -7.98
C THR A 59 11.91 -2.52 -7.45
N LYS A 60 13.10 -1.96 -7.72
CA LYS A 60 14.40 -2.55 -7.39
C LYS A 60 14.98 -1.99 -6.09
N GLN A 61 14.17 -1.92 -5.05
CA GLN A 61 14.66 -1.46 -3.75
C GLN A 61 15.58 -2.49 -3.10
N LYS A 62 16.59 -1.99 -2.40
CA LYS A 62 17.53 -2.81 -1.65
C LYS A 62 16.92 -3.17 -0.29
N ILE A 63 16.20 -4.28 -0.25
CA ILE A 63 15.56 -4.76 0.98
C ILE A 63 16.61 -5.28 1.96
N PRO A 64 16.55 -4.90 3.25
CA PRO A 64 17.47 -5.39 4.26
C PRO A 64 17.47 -6.91 4.37
N CYS A 65 18.63 -7.51 4.50
CA CYS A 65 18.81 -8.96 4.55
C CYS A 65 18.20 -9.62 5.81
N THR A 66 17.88 -8.82 6.84
CA THR A 66 17.22 -9.27 8.07
C THR A 66 15.72 -9.47 7.92
N ALA A 67 15.13 -8.90 6.86
CA ALA A 67 13.70 -9.03 6.61
C ALA A 67 13.34 -10.42 6.07
N LYS A 68 12.27 -11.00 6.62
CA LYS A 68 11.70 -12.25 6.12
C LYS A 68 10.85 -11.98 4.89
N CYS A 69 11.20 -12.58 3.76
CA CYS A 69 10.43 -12.54 2.52
C CYS A 69 9.35 -13.62 2.50
N PHE A 70 8.14 -13.26 2.09
CA PHE A 70 7.10 -14.21 1.68
C PHE A 70 7.27 -14.50 0.19
N LYS A 71 7.40 -15.77 -0.16
CA LYS A 71 7.67 -16.20 -1.53
C LYS A 71 6.38 -16.32 -2.33
N PHE A 72 6.03 -15.27 -3.04
CA PHE A 72 4.96 -15.27 -4.04
C PHE A 72 5.52 -14.89 -5.41
N PRO A 73 5.03 -15.49 -6.50
CA PRO A 73 5.41 -15.05 -7.84
C PRO A 73 5.11 -13.56 -8.03
N PHE A 74 6.12 -12.80 -8.46
CA PHE A 74 6.05 -11.38 -8.80
C PHE A 74 5.50 -10.43 -7.71
N THR A 75 5.23 -10.91 -6.48
CA THR A 75 4.72 -10.08 -5.39
C THR A 75 5.73 -10.05 -4.25
N GLN A 76 6.13 -8.85 -3.86
CA GLN A 76 7.15 -8.62 -2.84
C GLN A 76 6.49 -8.18 -1.54
N ILE A 77 6.45 -9.07 -0.55
CA ILE A 77 5.96 -8.80 0.81
C ILE A 77 7.01 -9.31 1.80
N TYR A 78 7.30 -8.47 2.78
CA TYR A 78 8.33 -8.73 3.78
C TYR A 78 7.83 -8.42 5.19
N THR A 79 8.43 -9.04 6.18
CA THR A 79 8.26 -8.66 7.59
C THR A 79 9.61 -8.52 8.28
N GLN A 80 9.71 -7.57 9.21
CA GLN A 80 10.83 -7.38 10.11
C GLN A 80 10.32 -7.39 11.55
N LYS A 81 10.76 -8.36 12.35
CA LYS A 81 10.49 -8.37 13.81
C LYS A 81 11.40 -7.37 14.52
N ASN A 82 10.90 -6.85 15.62
CA ASN A 82 11.64 -5.92 16.50
C ASN A 82 12.21 -4.71 15.70
N PHE A 83 11.47 -4.18 14.76
CA PHE A 83 11.84 -2.97 14.04
C PHE A 83 11.83 -1.77 14.99
N LEU A 84 10.82 -1.69 15.86
CA LEU A 84 10.72 -0.65 16.88
C LEU A 84 10.73 -1.28 18.29
N SER A 85 11.41 -0.64 19.24
CA SER A 85 11.45 -1.11 20.61
C SER A 85 10.08 -1.00 21.28
N LYS A 86 9.88 -1.77 22.36
CA LYS A 86 8.64 -1.73 23.15
C LYS A 86 8.36 -0.32 23.68
N GLU A 87 9.38 0.31 24.22
CA GLU A 87 9.32 1.65 24.81
C GLU A 87 8.89 2.68 23.76
N ASN A 88 9.49 2.63 22.57
CA ASN A 88 9.15 3.53 21.47
C ASN A 88 7.73 3.27 20.93
N CYS A 89 7.27 2.01 20.88
CA CYS A 89 5.89 1.70 20.54
C CYS A 89 4.91 2.35 21.53
N GLU A 90 5.19 2.28 22.83
CA GLU A 90 4.34 2.89 23.87
C GLU A 90 4.33 4.42 23.79
N ILE A 91 5.49 5.04 23.49
CA ILE A 91 5.58 6.48 23.24
C ILE A 91 4.73 6.86 22.03
N MET A 92 4.84 6.13 20.92
CA MET A 92 4.07 6.41 19.71
C MET A 92 2.55 6.29 19.93
N ILE A 93 2.09 5.27 20.67
CA ILE A 93 0.68 5.14 21.03
C ILE A 93 0.20 6.37 21.81
N LYS A 94 0.97 6.81 22.82
CA LYS A 94 0.62 8.00 23.61
C LYS A 94 0.55 9.27 22.77
N GLU A 95 1.45 9.43 21.79
CA GLU A 95 1.40 10.57 20.87
C GLU A 95 0.17 10.50 19.96
N MET A 96 -0.14 9.31 19.43
CA MET A 96 -1.34 9.11 18.59
C MET A 96 -2.62 9.50 19.33
N GLU A 97 -2.77 9.06 20.58
CA GLU A 97 -4.00 9.29 21.38
C GLU A 97 -4.29 10.79 21.61
N LYS A 98 -3.32 11.69 21.44
CA LYS A 98 -3.53 13.13 21.59
C LYS A 98 -4.33 13.76 20.45
N SER A 99 -4.34 13.14 19.26
CA SER A 99 -4.85 13.75 18.03
C SER A 99 -5.57 12.80 17.09
N LEU A 100 -6.10 11.69 17.62
CA LEU A 100 -6.92 10.75 16.85
C LEU A 100 -8.24 11.40 16.44
N GLU A 101 -8.55 11.32 15.15
CA GLU A 101 -9.84 11.72 14.57
C GLU A 101 -10.43 10.55 13.78
N PRO A 102 -11.76 10.50 13.58
CA PRO A 102 -12.37 9.50 12.71
C PRO A 102 -11.69 9.49 11.34
N ALA A 103 -11.39 8.30 10.80
CA ALA A 103 -10.75 8.18 9.51
C ALA A 103 -11.67 8.65 8.37
N TYR A 104 -11.14 9.45 7.49
CA TYR A 104 -11.78 9.85 6.24
C TYR A 104 -11.16 9.09 5.07
N VAL A 105 -11.97 8.70 4.10
CA VAL A 105 -11.47 8.16 2.82
C VAL A 105 -11.29 9.32 1.86
N ALA A 106 -10.20 9.30 1.12
CA ALA A 106 -9.97 10.25 0.04
C ALA A 106 -11.13 10.21 -0.96
N ASN A 107 -11.76 11.37 -1.19
CA ASN A 107 -12.85 11.50 -2.14
C ASN A 107 -12.52 12.66 -3.11
N PRO A 108 -12.58 12.44 -4.43
CA PRO A 108 -12.41 13.53 -5.39
C PRO A 108 -13.43 14.63 -5.09
N GLY A 109 -12.98 15.84 -4.76
CA GLY A 109 -13.83 16.98 -4.45
C GLY A 109 -13.75 17.51 -3.02
N ASP A 110 -12.69 17.18 -2.27
CA ASP A 110 -12.32 17.76 -0.95
C ASP A 110 -13.39 17.69 0.15
N ARG A 111 -14.31 16.72 0.07
CA ARG A 111 -15.23 16.44 1.16
C ARG A 111 -14.72 15.29 1.98
N ARG A 112 -14.34 15.56 3.23
CA ARG A 112 -14.06 14.54 4.25
C ARG A 112 -15.34 13.73 4.49
N VAL A 113 -15.41 12.53 3.91
CA VAL A 113 -16.56 11.64 4.10
C VAL A 113 -16.15 10.50 5.02
N VAL A 114 -16.86 10.35 6.13
CA VAL A 114 -16.79 9.13 6.94
C VAL A 114 -17.31 8.00 6.08
N SER A 115 -16.47 7.05 5.76
CA SER A 115 -16.80 5.97 4.84
C SER A 115 -17.10 4.67 5.58
N GLU A 116 -18.15 3.98 5.16
CA GLU A 116 -18.42 2.60 5.60
C GLU A 116 -17.33 1.60 5.18
N GLN A 117 -16.34 2.05 4.40
CA GLN A 117 -15.19 1.24 4.00
C GLN A 117 -14.12 1.16 5.10
N ARG A 118 -14.02 2.19 5.95
CA ARG A 118 -13.01 2.31 6.99
C ARG A 118 -13.62 2.96 8.24
N THR A 119 -13.60 2.24 9.35
CA THR A 119 -14.20 2.67 10.63
C THR A 119 -13.18 3.11 11.68
N SER A 120 -11.89 3.00 11.39
CA SER A 120 -10.78 3.35 12.29
C SER A 120 -10.69 4.85 12.59
N SER A 121 -9.93 5.19 13.64
CA SER A 121 -9.46 6.55 13.87
C SER A 121 -8.04 6.74 13.35
N THR A 122 -7.68 7.96 12.92
CA THR A 122 -6.39 8.28 12.33
C THR A 122 -5.79 9.57 12.88
N THR A 123 -4.46 9.65 12.84
CA THR A 123 -3.68 10.87 13.03
C THR A 123 -2.52 10.90 12.05
N SER A 124 -1.98 12.07 11.72
CA SER A 124 -0.83 12.20 10.84
C SER A 124 0.33 12.87 11.57
N PHE A 125 1.54 12.34 11.40
CA PHE A 125 2.76 12.90 11.96
C PHE A 125 3.50 13.69 10.90
N ASN A 126 3.59 15.01 11.11
CA ASN A 126 4.30 15.90 10.20
C ASN A 126 5.80 15.88 10.53
N TYR A 127 6.66 15.52 9.57
CA TYR A 127 8.11 15.53 9.73
C TYR A 127 8.72 16.94 9.94
N ARG A 128 7.95 17.99 9.65
CA ARG A 128 8.39 19.39 9.89
C ARG A 128 8.19 19.83 11.33
N GLU A 129 7.45 19.05 12.12
CA GLU A 129 7.29 19.25 13.55
C GLU A 129 8.30 18.36 14.27
N THR A 130 9.04 18.91 15.23
CA THR A 130 10.03 18.15 16.01
C THR A 130 9.35 17.14 16.92
N GLY A 131 9.89 15.91 17.02
CA GLY A 131 9.41 14.91 17.95
C GLY A 131 9.62 13.46 17.49
N VAL A 132 9.16 12.52 18.29
CA VAL A 132 9.37 11.08 18.09
C VAL A 132 8.83 10.57 16.74
N GLY A 133 7.77 11.18 16.24
CA GLY A 133 7.22 10.85 14.92
C GLY A 133 8.17 11.19 13.77
N THR A 134 8.92 12.27 13.88
CA THR A 134 9.91 12.70 12.88
C THR A 134 11.06 11.71 12.79
N ASP A 135 11.58 11.28 13.94
CA ASP A 135 12.69 10.35 14.00
C ASP A 135 12.30 9.00 13.39
N LEU A 136 11.11 8.50 13.72
CA LEU A 136 10.57 7.27 13.14
C LEU A 136 10.37 7.39 11.62
N ASP A 137 9.89 8.53 11.15
CA ASP A 137 9.68 8.79 9.71
C ASP A 137 10.99 8.67 8.92
N LEU A 138 12.05 9.29 9.42
CA LEU A 138 13.39 9.21 8.83
C LEU A 138 14.01 7.82 8.97
N GLU A 139 13.80 7.13 10.09
CA GLU A 139 14.29 5.77 10.32
C GLU A 139 13.68 4.79 9.31
N ILE A 140 12.37 4.87 9.08
CA ILE A 140 11.68 4.04 8.08
C ILE A 140 12.21 4.33 6.67
N ALA A 141 12.38 5.59 6.29
CA ALA A 141 12.90 5.96 4.97
C ALA A 141 14.33 5.43 4.75
N ARG A 142 15.21 5.56 5.75
CA ARG A 142 16.58 5.00 5.72
C ARG A 142 16.57 3.48 5.64
N TYR A 143 15.76 2.82 6.45
CA TYR A 143 15.63 1.35 6.43
C TYR A 143 15.23 0.83 5.07
N MET A 144 14.28 1.48 4.43
CA MET A 144 13.80 1.16 3.09
C MET A 144 14.70 1.68 1.97
N SER A 145 15.78 2.41 2.29
CA SER A 145 16.70 3.03 1.31
C SER A 145 15.99 3.99 0.35
N PHE A 146 15.00 4.71 0.81
CA PHE A 146 14.32 5.76 0.07
C PHE A 146 14.80 7.14 0.47
N ASP A 147 14.73 8.08 -0.49
CA ASP A 147 14.82 9.50 -0.21
C ASP A 147 13.62 9.93 0.64
N PRO A 148 13.83 10.55 1.82
CA PRO A 148 12.75 11.05 2.66
C PRO A 148 11.76 11.98 1.93
N PHE A 149 12.23 12.73 0.92
CA PHE A 149 11.36 13.59 0.11
C PHE A 149 10.42 12.82 -0.84
N CYS A 150 10.69 11.55 -1.08
CA CYS A 150 9.83 10.66 -1.84
C CYS A 150 8.83 9.90 -0.96
N THR A 151 8.42 10.46 0.17
CA THR A 151 7.53 9.77 1.11
C THR A 151 6.39 10.66 1.59
N GLU A 152 5.22 10.04 1.85
CA GLU A 152 4.13 10.70 2.57
C GLU A 152 4.44 10.75 4.07
N TRP A 153 3.75 11.59 4.82
CA TRP A 153 3.85 11.59 6.27
C TRP A 153 3.37 10.26 6.86
N CYS A 154 3.95 9.84 7.97
CA CYS A 154 3.47 8.70 8.69
C CYS A 154 2.03 8.93 9.17
N GLN A 155 1.16 7.96 8.90
CA GLN A 155 -0.21 7.97 9.40
C GLN A 155 -0.35 6.94 10.52
N GLY A 156 -0.71 7.42 11.72
CA GLY A 156 -1.15 6.58 12.82
C GLY A 156 -2.61 6.15 12.64
N GLN A 157 -2.92 4.90 12.97
CA GLN A 157 -4.28 4.34 12.86
C GLN A 157 -4.60 3.51 14.10
N LYS A 158 -5.77 3.76 14.67
CA LYS A 158 -6.34 2.98 15.78
C LYS A 158 -7.58 2.25 15.30
N TYR A 159 -7.68 0.98 15.63
CA TYR A 159 -8.87 0.16 15.42
C TYR A 159 -9.34 -0.35 16.77
N ALA A 160 -10.51 0.07 17.22
CA ALA A 160 -11.20 -0.50 18.37
C ALA A 160 -11.80 -1.88 18.03
N PRO A 161 -12.22 -2.69 19.01
CA PRO A 161 -12.88 -3.96 18.73
C PRO A 161 -14.04 -3.82 17.76
N GLY A 162 -14.02 -4.64 16.70
CA GLY A 162 -15.01 -4.60 15.62
C GLY A 162 -14.71 -3.60 14.49
N GLU A 163 -13.79 -2.67 14.66
CA GLU A 163 -13.41 -1.73 13.60
C GLU A 163 -12.50 -2.39 12.55
N PHE A 164 -12.63 -1.93 11.32
CA PHE A 164 -11.98 -2.54 10.14
C PHE A 164 -11.62 -1.52 9.07
N TYR A 165 -10.85 -1.97 8.10
CA TYR A 165 -10.70 -1.33 6.80
C TYR A 165 -10.89 -2.40 5.72
N LYS A 166 -11.94 -2.25 4.89
CA LYS A 166 -12.25 -3.21 3.83
C LYS A 166 -11.13 -3.32 2.80
N GLY A 167 -11.18 -4.37 1.99
CA GLY A 167 -10.18 -4.64 0.96
C GLY A 167 -9.94 -3.44 0.03
N HIS A 168 -8.68 -3.00 -0.03
CA HIS A 168 -8.23 -1.86 -0.83
C HIS A 168 -6.80 -2.08 -1.32
N HIS A 169 -6.41 -1.26 -2.28
CA HIS A 169 -5.02 -1.11 -2.71
C HIS A 169 -4.47 0.22 -2.22
N ASP A 170 -3.18 0.27 -1.97
CA ASP A 170 -2.52 1.52 -1.60
C ASP A 170 -2.08 2.35 -2.80
N PHE A 171 -1.87 1.71 -3.97
CA PHE A 171 -1.61 2.45 -5.20
C PHE A 171 -2.88 3.15 -5.70
N PHE A 172 -2.70 4.28 -6.38
CA PHE A 172 -3.80 4.97 -7.06
C PHE A 172 -4.12 4.27 -8.37
N HIS A 173 -5.39 3.89 -8.53
CA HIS A 173 -5.81 3.18 -9.72
C HIS A 173 -5.64 4.05 -10.97
N PRO A 174 -4.91 3.57 -11.99
CA PRO A 174 -4.75 4.28 -13.25
C PRO A 174 -6.09 4.67 -13.87
N PHE A 175 -6.13 5.82 -14.54
CA PHE A 175 -7.32 6.40 -15.23
C PHE A 175 -8.47 6.87 -14.32
N THR A 176 -8.29 6.91 -13.02
CA THR A 176 -9.25 7.49 -12.10
C THR A 176 -8.94 8.97 -11.85
N GLU A 177 -9.95 9.74 -11.46
CA GLU A 177 -9.74 11.12 -10.98
C GLU A 177 -8.85 11.16 -9.73
N GLU A 178 -8.92 10.11 -8.91
CA GLU A 178 -8.05 9.93 -7.76
C GLU A 178 -6.56 9.90 -8.17
N MET A 179 -6.22 9.12 -9.20
CA MET A 179 -4.86 9.11 -9.72
C MET A 179 -4.42 10.50 -10.19
N LYS A 180 -5.23 11.20 -10.98
CA LYS A 180 -4.88 12.54 -11.45
C LYS A 180 -4.60 13.49 -10.30
N THR A 181 -5.49 13.51 -9.30
CA THR A 181 -5.42 14.41 -8.15
C THR A 181 -4.19 14.14 -7.27
N TYR A 182 -3.94 12.87 -6.96
CA TYR A 182 -2.94 12.50 -5.94
C TYR A 182 -1.57 12.14 -6.51
N THR A 183 -1.44 11.92 -7.83
CA THR A 183 -0.12 11.63 -8.43
C THR A 183 0.55 12.84 -9.06
N GLU A 184 -0.14 13.94 -9.24
CA GLU A 184 0.40 15.15 -9.87
C GLU A 184 1.66 15.66 -9.15
N TRP A 185 1.67 15.66 -7.82
CA TRP A 185 2.72 16.26 -7.00
C TRP A 185 3.84 15.31 -6.58
N MET A 186 3.55 14.02 -6.42
CA MET A 186 4.53 13.05 -5.89
C MET A 186 4.53 11.72 -6.67
N GLY A 187 3.75 11.59 -7.72
CA GLY A 187 3.59 10.35 -8.47
C GLY A 187 2.86 9.24 -7.72
N GLN A 188 3.08 8.00 -8.15
CA GLN A 188 2.40 6.81 -7.64
C GLN A 188 2.95 6.37 -6.28
N ARG A 189 2.11 5.72 -5.45
CA ARG A 189 2.55 4.97 -4.27
C ARG A 189 3.20 3.67 -4.69
N THR A 190 4.51 3.56 -4.50
CA THR A 190 5.32 2.42 -4.97
C THR A 190 5.48 1.34 -3.91
N TRP A 191 5.72 1.74 -2.67
CA TRP A 191 5.85 0.85 -1.52
C TRP A 191 5.00 1.33 -0.36
N THR A 192 4.58 0.38 0.46
CA THR A 192 3.96 0.64 1.76
C THR A 192 4.79 -0.02 2.85
N PHE A 193 5.00 0.71 3.93
CA PHE A 193 5.57 0.22 5.18
C PHE A 193 4.55 0.40 6.28
N MET A 194 4.24 -0.67 7.00
CA MET A 194 3.30 -0.66 8.11
C MET A 194 3.94 -1.27 9.35
N LEU A 195 3.78 -0.61 10.50
CA LEU A 195 4.35 -1.00 11.78
C LEU A 195 3.22 -1.27 12.78
N TYR A 196 3.22 -2.43 13.42
CA TYR A 196 2.35 -2.73 14.55
C TYR A 196 2.96 -2.19 15.84
N LEU A 197 2.20 -1.40 16.60
CA LEU A 197 2.67 -0.79 17.85
C LEU A 197 2.31 -1.62 19.08
N ASN A 198 1.39 -2.56 18.96
CA ASN A 198 1.01 -3.44 20.04
C ASN A 198 0.66 -4.86 19.56
N ASP A 199 0.61 -5.77 20.49
CA ASP A 199 0.07 -7.10 20.27
C ASP A 199 -1.47 -7.04 20.27
N VAL A 200 -2.10 -7.90 19.47
CA VAL A 200 -3.54 -8.16 19.50
C VAL A 200 -3.75 -9.65 19.68
N GLU A 201 -4.48 -10.01 20.73
CA GLU A 201 -4.65 -11.43 21.08
C GLU A 201 -5.43 -12.18 20.02
N GLU A 202 -6.57 -11.62 19.57
CA GLU A 202 -7.47 -12.25 18.61
C GLU A 202 -7.98 -11.25 17.56
N GLY A 203 -7.88 -11.62 16.30
CA GLY A 203 -8.23 -10.75 15.18
C GLY A 203 -7.16 -9.70 14.87
N GLY A 204 -7.54 -8.64 14.17
CA GLY A 204 -6.66 -7.51 13.85
C GLY A 204 -5.61 -7.79 12.77
N GLU A 205 -5.63 -8.96 12.14
CA GLU A 205 -4.65 -9.30 11.10
C GLU A 205 -4.73 -8.34 9.91
N THR A 206 -3.59 -8.13 9.26
CA THR A 206 -3.55 -7.59 7.89
C THR A 206 -3.67 -8.77 6.94
N TYR A 207 -4.74 -8.79 6.14
CA TYR A 207 -5.08 -9.92 5.26
C TYR A 207 -4.92 -9.54 3.79
N PHE A 208 -3.95 -10.12 3.12
CA PHE A 208 -3.77 -10.04 1.67
C PHE A 208 -4.67 -11.08 1.00
N LYS A 209 -5.80 -10.63 0.51
CA LYS A 209 -6.91 -11.49 0.08
C LYS A 209 -6.54 -12.46 -1.04
N TYR A 210 -5.91 -11.96 -2.11
CA TYR A 210 -5.53 -12.79 -3.27
C TYR A 210 -4.35 -13.73 -3.01
N LEU A 211 -3.62 -13.50 -1.92
CA LEU A 211 -2.50 -14.36 -1.52
C LEU A 211 -2.86 -15.30 -0.38
N ASN A 212 -4.09 -15.21 0.13
CA ASN A 212 -4.52 -15.90 1.34
C ASN A 212 -3.52 -15.77 2.50
N LEU A 213 -2.89 -14.60 2.63
CA LEU A 213 -1.86 -14.32 3.61
C LEU A 213 -2.39 -13.42 4.72
N LYS A 214 -2.49 -13.96 5.94
CA LYS A 214 -2.80 -13.20 7.15
C LYS A 214 -1.55 -12.96 7.97
N ILE A 215 -1.32 -11.70 8.34
CA ILE A 215 -0.19 -11.30 9.17
C ILE A 215 -0.73 -10.78 10.49
N LYS A 216 -0.42 -11.50 11.57
CA LYS A 216 -0.87 -11.17 12.93
C LYS A 216 -0.11 -9.96 13.45
N PRO A 217 -0.78 -9.00 14.12
CA PRO A 217 -0.14 -7.93 14.86
C PRO A 217 0.80 -8.50 15.95
N GLU A 218 2.03 -8.01 15.95
CA GLU A 218 3.02 -8.24 17.00
C GLU A 218 3.70 -6.90 17.26
N ARG A 219 3.85 -6.52 18.51
CA ARG A 219 4.48 -5.24 18.88
C ARG A 219 5.88 -5.09 18.26
N GLY A 220 6.13 -3.93 17.64
CA GLY A 220 7.40 -3.61 17.00
C GLY A 220 7.67 -4.37 15.70
N LYS A 221 6.71 -5.17 15.20
CA LYS A 221 6.84 -5.85 13.91
C LYS A 221 6.43 -4.94 12.77
N ALA A 222 7.33 -4.78 11.81
CA ALA A 222 7.03 -4.13 10.54
C ALA A 222 6.62 -5.16 9.48
N ILE A 223 5.75 -4.72 8.59
CA ILE A 223 5.39 -5.39 7.33
C ILE A 223 5.52 -4.34 6.21
N PHE A 224 6.11 -4.71 5.10
CA PHE A 224 6.23 -3.82 3.96
C PHE A 224 6.13 -4.58 2.66
N TRP A 225 5.54 -3.91 1.67
CA TRP A 225 5.26 -4.53 0.37
C TRP A 225 5.38 -3.55 -0.78
N ASN A 226 5.72 -4.11 -1.94
CA ASN A 226 5.73 -3.37 -3.18
C ASN A 226 4.31 -3.32 -3.76
N ASN A 227 3.77 -2.13 -3.92
CA ASN A 227 2.47 -1.88 -4.56
C ASN A 227 2.50 -2.10 -6.08
N LEU A 228 3.71 -2.34 -6.62
CA LEU A 228 3.93 -2.56 -8.03
C LEU A 228 4.51 -3.96 -8.27
N TYR A 229 4.22 -4.54 -9.42
CA TYR A 229 4.94 -5.71 -9.91
C TYR A 229 6.41 -5.35 -10.22
N PRO A 230 7.33 -6.34 -10.30
CA PRO A 230 8.74 -6.09 -10.64
C PRO A 230 8.98 -5.37 -11.96
N PHE A 231 8.00 -5.34 -12.84
CA PHE A 231 8.01 -4.64 -14.12
C PHE A 231 7.31 -3.25 -14.06
N GLY A 232 6.96 -2.76 -12.88
CA GLY A 232 6.51 -1.38 -12.65
C GLY A 232 5.01 -1.14 -12.72
N TRP A 233 4.19 -2.19 -12.81
CA TRP A 233 2.73 -2.06 -12.83
C TRP A 233 2.10 -2.10 -11.46
N PRO A 234 0.90 -1.53 -11.29
CA PRO A 234 0.08 -1.74 -10.11
C PRO A 234 -0.14 -3.23 -9.85
N ASN A 235 0.19 -3.66 -8.64
CA ASN A 235 0.11 -5.07 -8.26
C ASN A 235 -1.22 -5.36 -7.55
N LEU A 236 -2.16 -5.90 -8.29
CA LEU A 236 -3.50 -6.21 -7.79
C LEU A 236 -3.49 -7.24 -6.65
N LYS A 237 -2.47 -8.12 -6.60
CA LYS A 237 -2.33 -9.10 -5.52
C LYS A 237 -2.01 -8.48 -4.17
N THR A 238 -1.66 -7.18 -4.13
CA THR A 238 -1.47 -6.44 -2.88
C THR A 238 -2.77 -5.91 -2.27
N MET A 239 -3.94 -6.25 -2.84
CA MET A 239 -5.21 -5.97 -2.18
C MET A 239 -5.19 -6.55 -0.78
N HIS A 240 -5.40 -5.69 0.20
CA HIS A 240 -5.36 -6.06 1.60
C HIS A 240 -6.46 -5.38 2.41
N GLU A 241 -6.77 -5.96 3.55
CA GLU A 241 -7.77 -5.46 4.49
C GLU A 241 -7.23 -5.53 5.92
N ALA A 242 -7.69 -4.61 6.77
CA ALA A 242 -7.49 -4.69 8.20
C ALA A 242 -8.68 -5.44 8.80
N LEU A 243 -8.46 -6.69 9.21
CA LEU A 243 -9.47 -7.45 9.92
C LEU A 243 -9.71 -6.84 11.30
N PRO A 244 -10.96 -6.89 11.81
CA PRO A 244 -11.29 -6.31 13.09
C PRO A 244 -10.56 -7.03 14.23
N PRO A 245 -9.98 -6.30 15.21
CA PRO A 245 -9.62 -6.90 16.47
C PRO A 245 -10.89 -7.35 17.20
N LYS A 246 -10.85 -8.49 17.88
CA LYS A 246 -11.98 -9.00 18.66
C LYS A 246 -11.96 -8.49 20.10
N SER A 247 -10.77 -8.25 20.62
CA SER A 247 -10.55 -7.69 21.96
C SER A 247 -9.33 -6.77 21.96
N GLY A 248 -9.44 -5.66 22.69
CA GLY A 248 -8.38 -4.65 22.77
C GLY A 248 -8.22 -3.85 21.48
N ASP A 249 -7.57 -2.70 21.60
CA ASP A 249 -7.32 -1.82 20.46
C ASP A 249 -6.10 -2.31 19.66
N LYS A 250 -6.12 -2.08 18.36
CA LYS A 250 -4.97 -2.27 17.47
C LYS A 250 -4.43 -0.92 17.05
N TYR A 251 -3.12 -0.71 17.23
CA TYR A 251 -2.42 0.50 16.80
C TYR A 251 -1.39 0.17 15.74
N ILE A 252 -1.41 0.92 14.64
CA ILE A 252 -0.43 0.79 13.56
C ILE A 252 0.04 2.18 13.10
N ILE A 253 1.22 2.19 12.48
CA ILE A 253 1.71 3.32 11.68
C ILE A 253 1.86 2.84 10.25
N THR A 254 1.42 3.64 9.29
CA THR A 254 1.59 3.39 7.86
C THR A 254 2.36 4.53 7.22
N LYS A 255 3.32 4.19 6.35
CA LYS A 255 4.09 5.12 5.54
C LYS A 255 4.07 4.67 4.09
N TRP A 256 3.79 5.60 3.19
CA TRP A 256 3.79 5.36 1.74
C TRP A 256 4.99 6.03 1.08
N PHE A 257 5.61 5.32 0.17
CA PHE A 257 6.72 5.78 -0.64
C PHE A 257 6.21 6.11 -2.04
N ARG A 258 6.65 7.26 -2.55
CA ARG A 258 6.19 7.84 -3.81
C ARG A 258 7.23 7.68 -4.91
N SER A 259 6.81 7.81 -6.17
CA SER A 259 7.70 7.60 -7.30
C SER A 259 8.64 8.76 -7.59
N TRP A 260 8.38 9.95 -7.09
CA TRP A 260 9.29 11.10 -7.11
C TRP A 260 9.08 12.01 -5.91
N PRO A 261 10.06 12.89 -5.63
CA PRO A 261 9.98 13.80 -4.50
C PRO A 261 8.83 14.80 -4.66
N LEU A 262 8.37 15.35 -3.53
CA LEU A 262 7.46 16.47 -3.52
C LEU A 262 8.07 17.62 -4.30
N ILE A 263 7.35 18.10 -5.30
CA ILE A 263 7.74 19.29 -6.07
C ILE A 263 7.12 20.49 -5.34
N ASP A 264 7.98 21.40 -4.86
CA ASP A 264 7.57 22.65 -4.22
C ASP A 264 6.94 23.63 -5.23
#